data_d77d64e60d6361c835d91a0dfbd06a65
#
_entry.id   d77d64e60d6361c835d91a0dfbd06a65
#
_cell.length_a   1.000
_cell.length_b   1.000
_cell.length_c   1.000
_cell.angle_alpha   90.00
_cell.angle_beta   90.00
_cell.angle_gamma   90.00
#
_symmetry.space_group_name_H-M   'P 1'
#
loop_
_entity.id
_entity.type
_entity.pdbx_description
1 polymer ?
#
loop_
_entity_poly.entity_id
_entity_poly.type
_entity_poly.pdbx_seq_one_letter_code
_entity_poly.pdbx_strand_id
1 'polypeptide(L)'
;VQGHKKLKGRHFASAQPLYLRANKDTLTYGVFQFGRRGKDLFLYVKILDESVCLKKEEDFDMFFASGEKITLKNQFPINCEGAFAHKLNAKEIDEIIFKEITKVSIYTYHKNYEFLISPKQSDDIITLIQCLRRYKQLK
;
A
#
# COMPACT_ATOMS: atom_id res chain seq x y z
N VAL A 1 3.82 3.34 -14.48
CA VAL A 1 4.77 2.36 -13.94
C VAL A 1 6.18 2.80 -14.25
N GLN A 2 7.01 2.79 -13.25
CA GLN A 2 8.42 3.11 -13.39
C GLN A 2 9.22 1.81 -13.33
N GLY A 3 9.97 1.54 -14.39
CA GLY A 3 10.87 0.41 -14.40
C GLY A 3 12.22 0.84 -13.86
N HIS A 4 12.76 0.06 -12.97
CA HIS A 4 14.07 0.30 -12.41
C HIS A 4 15.07 -0.66 -13.02
N LYS A 5 16.30 -0.24 -13.06
CA LYS A 5 17.35 -1.12 -13.51
C LYS A 5 17.48 -2.30 -12.55
N LYS A 6 18.13 -3.31 -13.05
CA LYS A 6 18.43 -4.50 -12.28
C LYS A 6 19.05 -4.14 -10.94
N LEU A 7 18.46 -4.63 -9.88
CA LEU A 7 18.95 -4.42 -8.51
C LEU A 7 19.43 -5.76 -8.00
N LYS A 8 20.74 -5.92 -7.81
CA LYS A 8 21.34 -7.19 -7.36
C LYS A 8 20.88 -8.38 -8.20
N GLY A 9 20.83 -8.21 -9.51
CA GLY A 9 20.41 -9.27 -10.41
C GLY A 9 18.91 -9.45 -10.55
N ARG A 10 18.11 -8.60 -9.91
CA ARG A 10 16.66 -8.68 -9.98
C ARG A 10 16.09 -7.44 -10.61
N HIS A 11 14.95 -7.62 -11.28
CA HIS A 11 14.20 -6.51 -11.82
C HIS A 11 13.19 -6.04 -10.79
N PHE A 12 13.02 -4.74 -10.73
CA PHE A 12 12.06 -4.12 -9.83
C PHE A 12 11.30 -3.07 -10.60
N ALA A 13 10.00 -3.05 -10.42
CA ALA A 13 9.13 -2.04 -11.01
C ALA A 13 8.27 -1.45 -9.91
N SER A 14 8.02 -0.17 -9.98
CA SER A 14 7.10 0.48 -9.04
C SER A 14 6.14 1.39 -9.79
N ALA A 15 4.94 1.49 -9.25
CA ALA A 15 3.96 2.45 -9.73
C ALA A 15 4.27 3.81 -9.10
N GLN A 16 3.65 4.86 -9.63
CA GLN A 16 3.77 6.17 -9.02
C GLN A 16 3.15 6.14 -7.64
N PRO A 17 3.77 6.82 -6.66
CA PRO A 17 3.21 6.85 -5.32
C PRO A 17 1.92 7.67 -5.27
N LEU A 18 1.03 7.27 -4.37
CA LEU A 18 -0.19 8.00 -4.08
C LEU A 18 -0.01 8.70 -2.74
N TYR A 19 -0.38 9.98 -2.69
CA TYR A 19 -0.31 10.76 -1.46
C TYR A 19 -1.71 10.90 -0.92
N LEU A 20 -1.98 10.32 0.25
CA LEU A 20 -3.29 10.33 0.88
C LEU A 20 -3.21 11.09 2.20
N ARG A 21 -4.22 11.92 2.45
CA ARG A 21 -4.28 12.70 3.68
C ARG A 21 -4.86 11.84 4.80
N ALA A 22 -4.19 11.84 5.94
CA ALA A 22 -4.61 11.06 7.09
C ALA A 22 -5.57 11.86 7.97
N ASN A 23 -6.49 11.13 8.62
CA ASN A 23 -7.34 11.66 9.68
C ASN A 23 -7.98 13.00 9.35
N LYS A 24 -8.50 13.09 8.13
CA LYS A 24 -9.36 14.18 7.66
C LYS A 24 -8.99 15.61 8.09
N ASP A 25 -8.69 15.83 9.37
CA ASP A 25 -8.46 17.15 9.94
C ASP A 25 -6.99 17.49 10.15
N THR A 26 -6.07 16.63 9.75
CA THR A 26 -4.64 16.84 9.96
C THR A 26 -3.95 17.13 8.65
N LEU A 27 -2.70 17.62 8.75
CA LEU A 27 -1.85 17.80 7.58
C LEU A 27 -0.91 16.63 7.36
N THR A 28 -1.21 15.51 8.01
CA THR A 28 -0.40 14.31 7.88
C THR A 28 -0.76 13.57 6.61
N TYR A 29 0.24 13.15 5.87
CA TYR A 29 0.04 12.39 4.63
C TYR A 29 0.65 11.02 4.77
N GLY A 30 0.05 10.05 4.07
CA GLY A 30 0.66 8.75 3.85
C GLY A 30 1.03 8.63 2.38
N VAL A 31 2.20 8.06 2.12
CA VAL A 31 2.63 7.77 0.76
C VAL A 31 2.40 6.29 0.54
N PHE A 32 1.52 5.96 -0.40
CA PHE A 32 1.19 4.58 -0.73
C PHE A 32 1.80 4.24 -2.08
N GLN A 33 2.58 3.19 -2.14
CA GLN A 33 3.23 2.81 -3.38
C GLN A 33 3.15 1.31 -3.57
N PHE A 34 2.75 0.91 -4.77
CA PHE A 34 2.73 -0.50 -5.16
C PHE A 34 3.97 -0.79 -5.97
N GLY A 35 4.56 -1.95 -5.74
CA GLY A 35 5.74 -2.35 -6.46
C GLY A 35 5.70 -3.83 -6.83
N ARG A 36 6.50 -4.20 -7.80
CA ARG A 36 6.63 -5.58 -8.23
C ARG A 36 8.10 -5.97 -8.21
N ARG A 37 8.37 -7.10 -7.58
CA ARG A 37 9.70 -7.70 -7.59
C ARG A 37 9.54 -9.14 -8.05
N GLY A 38 10.11 -9.47 -9.20
CA GLY A 38 9.86 -10.76 -9.82
C GLY A 38 8.39 -10.87 -10.16
N LYS A 39 7.72 -11.87 -9.63
CA LYS A 39 6.28 -12.06 -9.84
C LYS A 39 5.44 -11.61 -8.65
N ASP A 40 6.07 -11.06 -7.61
CA ASP A 40 5.38 -10.68 -6.38
C ASP A 40 5.04 -9.20 -6.38
N LEU A 41 3.83 -8.89 -5.91
CA LEU A 41 3.37 -7.51 -5.76
C LEU A 41 3.42 -7.14 -4.28
N PHE A 42 3.86 -5.90 -4.02
CA PHE A 42 4.01 -5.38 -2.67
C PHE A 42 3.29 -4.06 -2.52
N LEU A 43 2.78 -3.82 -1.33
CA LEU A 43 2.28 -2.51 -0.94
C LEU A 43 3.26 -1.93 0.07
N TYR A 44 3.74 -0.72 -0.20
CA TYR A 44 4.60 0.03 0.70
C TYR A 44 3.86 1.28 1.13
N VAL A 45 3.90 1.56 2.43
CA VAL A 45 3.28 2.76 2.96
C VAL A 45 4.27 3.45 3.87
N LYS A 46 4.34 4.78 3.76
CA LYS A 46 5.09 5.58 4.70
C LYS A 46 4.20 6.69 5.22
N ILE A 47 4.03 6.74 6.53
CA ILE A 47 3.26 7.79 7.17
C ILE A 47 4.21 8.94 7.49
N LEU A 48 3.91 10.11 6.93
CA LEU A 48 4.77 11.29 7.08
C LEU A 48 4.36 12.07 8.34
N ASP A 49 4.75 11.54 9.48
CA ASP A 49 4.49 12.15 10.77
C ASP A 49 5.67 11.83 11.70
N GLU A 50 5.74 12.52 12.82
CA GLU A 50 6.84 12.29 13.75
C GLU A 50 6.61 11.02 14.56
N SER A 51 7.66 10.22 14.68
CA SER A 51 7.71 9.04 15.57
C SER A 51 6.52 8.11 15.43
N VAL A 52 6.22 7.72 14.18
CA VAL A 52 5.18 6.73 13.92
C VAL A 52 5.80 5.35 14.06
N CYS A 53 5.48 4.68 15.16
CA CYS A 53 6.05 3.37 15.45
C CYS A 53 5.11 2.26 15.04
N LEU A 54 5.61 1.34 14.23
CA LEU A 54 4.88 0.19 13.73
C LEU A 54 5.64 -1.07 14.11
N LYS A 55 4.91 -2.04 14.66
CA LYS A 55 5.47 -3.35 14.97
C LYS A 55 5.37 -4.25 13.74
N LYS A 56 6.20 -5.28 13.69
CA LYS A 56 5.97 -6.37 12.77
C LYS A 56 4.62 -6.99 13.11
N GLU A 57 3.85 -7.37 12.09
CA GLU A 57 2.50 -7.90 12.22
C GLU A 57 1.44 -6.88 12.63
N GLU A 58 1.77 -5.57 12.61
CA GLU A 58 0.77 -4.52 12.86
C GLU A 58 -0.29 -4.56 11.78
N ASP A 59 -1.55 -4.34 12.17
CA ASP A 59 -2.68 -4.44 11.25
C ASP A 59 -2.83 -3.20 10.37
N PHE A 60 -3.24 -3.46 9.14
CA PHE A 60 -3.61 -2.45 8.17
C PHE A 60 -4.94 -2.93 7.58
N ASP A 61 -6.01 -2.22 7.86
CA ASP A 61 -7.34 -2.60 7.39
C ASP A 61 -7.70 -1.81 6.14
N MET A 62 -8.17 -2.51 5.12
CA MET A 62 -8.64 -1.91 3.89
C MET A 62 -10.14 -2.18 3.79
N PHE A 63 -10.94 -1.11 3.77
CA PHE A 63 -12.40 -1.18 3.75
C PHE A 63 -12.93 -0.94 2.36
N PHE A 64 -13.96 -1.68 2.01
CA PHE A 64 -14.59 -1.58 0.69
C PHE A 64 -16.00 -0.98 0.79
N ALA A 65 -16.49 -0.47 -0.34
CA ALA A 65 -17.82 0.11 -0.41
C ALA A 65 -18.91 -0.87 -0.02
N SER A 66 -18.68 -2.17 -0.19
CA SER A 66 -19.61 -3.22 0.19
C SER A 66 -19.78 -3.37 1.71
N GLY A 67 -18.90 -2.73 2.50
CA GLY A 67 -18.86 -2.91 3.94
C GLY A 67 -17.88 -3.98 4.40
N GLU A 68 -17.31 -4.74 3.46
CA GLU A 68 -16.32 -5.73 3.78
C GLU A 68 -14.96 -5.09 4.02
N LYS A 69 -14.07 -5.83 4.65
CA LYS A 69 -12.70 -5.37 4.83
C LYS A 69 -11.75 -6.55 4.72
N ILE A 70 -10.50 -6.23 4.37
CA ILE A 70 -9.40 -7.19 4.49
C ILE A 70 -8.36 -6.60 5.41
N THR A 71 -7.63 -7.45 6.11
CA THR A 71 -6.57 -7.04 7.02
C THR A 71 -5.24 -7.51 6.46
N LEU A 72 -4.34 -6.57 6.26
CA LEU A 72 -2.97 -6.85 5.83
C LEU A 72 -2.06 -6.68 7.04
N LYS A 73 -1.03 -7.50 7.12
CA LYS A 73 -0.09 -7.46 8.25
C LYS A 73 1.23 -6.85 7.82
N ASN A 74 1.77 -6.00 8.67
CA ASN A 74 3.07 -5.41 8.41
C ASN A 74 4.15 -6.49 8.44
N GLN A 75 4.87 -6.63 7.34
CA GLN A 75 5.98 -7.59 7.24
C GLN A 75 7.34 -6.91 7.36
N PHE A 76 7.34 -5.60 7.47
CA PHE A 76 8.55 -4.83 7.67
C PHE A 76 8.98 -4.91 9.15
N PRO A 77 10.28 -4.87 9.44
CA PRO A 77 10.72 -4.91 10.85
C PRO A 77 10.17 -3.74 11.65
N ILE A 78 10.14 -3.88 12.97
CA ILE A 78 9.72 -2.80 13.86
C ILE A 78 10.53 -1.54 13.56
N ASN A 79 9.83 -0.42 13.44
CA ASN A 79 10.47 0.86 13.17
C ASN A 79 9.59 1.99 13.69
N CYS A 80 10.19 3.16 13.85
CA CYS A 80 9.47 4.38 14.23
C CYS A 80 9.58 5.44 13.12
N GLU A 81 9.68 4.98 11.88
CA GLU A 81 9.74 5.84 10.70
C GLU A 81 8.42 5.82 9.93
N GLY A 82 7.41 5.15 10.45
CA GLY A 82 6.13 5.05 9.78
C GLY A 82 6.13 4.15 8.55
N ALA A 83 7.09 3.25 8.45
CA ALA A 83 7.23 2.39 7.28
C ALA A 83 6.49 1.07 7.46
N PHE A 84 5.64 0.75 6.50
CA PHE A 84 4.84 -0.46 6.44
C PHE A 84 5.09 -1.15 5.10
N ALA A 85 5.19 -2.47 5.10
CA ALA A 85 5.33 -3.23 3.87
C ALA A 85 4.57 -4.54 3.97
N HIS A 86 3.93 -4.93 2.88
CA HIS A 86 3.15 -6.15 2.83
C HIS A 86 3.21 -6.75 1.42
N LYS A 87 3.54 -8.02 1.35
CA LYS A 87 3.49 -8.76 0.09
C LYS A 87 2.06 -9.23 -0.12
N LEU A 88 1.46 -8.80 -1.22
CA LEU A 88 0.06 -9.11 -1.52
C LEU A 88 -0.06 -10.53 -2.05
N ASN A 89 -0.99 -11.29 -1.51
CA ASN A 89 -1.28 -12.62 -2.06
C ASN A 89 -2.37 -12.52 -3.13
N ALA A 90 -2.62 -13.62 -3.84
CA ALA A 90 -3.56 -13.63 -4.96
C ALA A 90 -4.97 -13.21 -4.54
N LYS A 91 -5.42 -13.68 -3.37
CA LYS A 91 -6.74 -13.33 -2.88
C LYS A 91 -6.86 -11.83 -2.57
N GLU A 92 -5.83 -11.27 -1.96
CA GLU A 92 -5.82 -9.85 -1.63
C GLU A 92 -5.83 -9.00 -2.89
N ILE A 93 -5.07 -9.40 -3.90
CA ILE A 93 -5.05 -8.70 -5.18
C ILE A 93 -6.43 -8.72 -5.81
N ASP A 94 -7.09 -9.88 -5.82
CA ASP A 94 -8.43 -9.99 -6.39
C ASP A 94 -9.43 -9.11 -5.67
N GLU A 95 -9.38 -9.08 -4.34
CA GLU A 95 -10.26 -8.21 -3.55
C GLU A 95 -10.06 -6.75 -3.94
N ILE A 96 -8.82 -6.33 -4.09
CA ILE A 96 -8.51 -4.93 -4.39
C ILE A 96 -8.97 -4.55 -5.79
N ILE A 97 -8.76 -5.41 -6.79
CA ILE A 97 -9.09 -5.03 -8.18
C ILE A 97 -10.56 -5.18 -8.51
N PHE A 98 -11.32 -5.98 -7.74
CA PHE A 98 -12.73 -6.18 -8.04
C PHE A 98 -13.68 -5.41 -7.12
N LYS A 99 -13.16 -4.72 -6.12
CA LYS A 99 -13.99 -3.98 -5.17
C LYS A 99 -13.49 -2.54 -5.04
N GLU A 100 -14.43 -1.65 -4.78
CA GLU A 100 -14.07 -0.25 -4.57
C GLU A 100 -13.58 -0.04 -3.15
N ILE A 101 -12.38 0.50 -3.00
CA ILE A 101 -11.79 0.81 -1.70
C ILE A 101 -12.30 2.18 -1.26
N THR A 102 -12.74 2.29 -0.02
CA THR A 102 -13.26 3.56 0.50
C THR A 102 -12.40 4.14 1.62
N LYS A 103 -11.68 3.30 2.34
CA LYS A 103 -10.88 3.76 3.48
C LYS A 103 -9.81 2.73 3.79
N VAL A 104 -8.67 3.21 4.27
CA VAL A 104 -7.66 2.33 4.87
C VAL A 104 -7.34 2.85 6.25
N SER A 105 -7.10 1.93 7.20
CA SER A 105 -6.76 2.27 8.58
C SER A 105 -5.47 1.56 8.95
N ILE A 106 -4.53 2.32 9.49
CA ILE A 106 -3.27 1.76 9.97
C ILE A 106 -3.20 2.02 11.48
N TYR A 107 -2.97 0.94 12.21
CA TYR A 107 -2.92 1.00 13.68
C TYR A 107 -1.46 1.05 14.11
N THR A 108 -1.11 2.08 14.88
CA THR A 108 0.25 2.25 15.33
C THR A 108 0.28 2.24 16.86
N TYR A 109 1.47 2.31 17.41
CA TYR A 109 1.63 2.26 18.85
C TYR A 109 0.91 3.41 19.56
N HIS A 110 0.94 4.61 18.97
CA HIS A 110 0.40 5.80 19.65
C HIS A 110 -0.99 6.19 19.18
N LYS A 111 -1.32 6.00 17.91
CA LYS A 111 -2.63 6.38 17.40
C LYS A 111 -2.93 5.68 16.09
N ASN A 112 -4.19 5.76 15.68
CA ASN A 112 -4.62 5.19 14.41
C ASN A 112 -4.62 6.26 13.33
N TYR A 113 -4.28 5.86 12.11
CA TYR A 113 -4.32 6.72 10.94
C TYR A 113 -5.36 6.18 9.98
N GLU A 114 -6.30 7.05 9.58
CA GLU A 114 -7.32 6.69 8.60
C GLU A 114 -7.14 7.52 7.35
N PHE A 115 -7.14 6.86 6.20
CA PHE A 115 -7.02 7.51 4.91
C PHE A 115 -8.29 7.23 4.12
N LEU A 116 -9.04 8.28 3.83
CA LEU A 116 -10.24 8.14 2.99
C LEU A 116 -9.82 8.07 1.54
N ILE A 117 -10.44 7.16 0.81
CA ILE A 117 -10.10 6.90 -0.60
C ILE A 117 -11.32 7.28 -1.44
N SER A 118 -11.12 8.23 -2.35
CA SER A 118 -12.19 8.62 -3.27
C SER A 118 -12.37 7.54 -4.34
N PRO A 119 -13.53 7.53 -5.04
CA PRO A 119 -13.71 6.58 -6.14
C PRO A 119 -12.62 6.70 -7.21
N LYS A 120 -12.17 7.90 -7.51
CA LYS A 120 -11.09 8.09 -8.47
C LYS A 120 -9.79 7.50 -7.97
N GLN A 121 -9.47 7.70 -6.70
CA GLN A 121 -8.26 7.12 -6.11
C GLN A 121 -8.33 5.60 -6.10
N SER A 122 -9.51 5.03 -5.82
CA SER A 122 -9.69 3.58 -5.89
C SER A 122 -9.43 3.07 -7.31
N ASP A 123 -9.95 3.76 -8.31
CA ASP A 123 -9.70 3.39 -9.71
C ASP A 123 -8.22 3.50 -10.04
N ASP A 124 -7.54 4.53 -9.54
CA ASP A 124 -6.11 4.69 -9.74
C ASP A 124 -5.34 3.52 -9.14
N ILE A 125 -5.71 3.07 -7.95
CA ILE A 125 -5.08 1.92 -7.30
C ILE A 125 -5.26 0.67 -8.15
N ILE A 126 -6.48 0.42 -8.62
CA ILE A 126 -6.77 -0.73 -9.46
C ILE A 126 -5.92 -0.69 -10.73
N THR A 127 -5.86 0.47 -11.37
CA THR A 127 -5.09 0.64 -12.60
C THR A 127 -3.61 0.41 -12.36
N LEU A 128 -3.07 0.91 -11.25
CA LEU A 128 -1.66 0.72 -10.90
C LEU A 128 -1.34 -0.76 -10.71
N ILE A 129 -2.19 -1.49 -10.00
CA ILE A 129 -1.99 -2.90 -9.74
C ILE A 129 -2.05 -3.69 -11.04
N GLN A 130 -3.04 -3.41 -11.89
CA GLN A 130 -3.17 -4.10 -13.17
C GLN A 130 -1.99 -3.82 -14.07
N CYS A 131 -1.48 -2.59 -14.05
CA CYS A 131 -0.31 -2.22 -14.82
C CYS A 131 0.92 -3.00 -14.37
N LEU A 132 1.12 -3.12 -13.06
CA LEU A 132 2.24 -3.88 -12.52
C LEU A 132 2.14 -5.36 -12.84
N ARG A 133 0.92 -5.91 -12.82
CA ARG A 133 0.73 -7.33 -13.15
C ARG A 133 1.08 -7.64 -14.60
N ARG A 134 0.87 -6.68 -15.49
CA ARG A 134 1.16 -6.86 -16.91
C ARG A 134 2.58 -6.46 -17.27
N TYR A 135 3.30 -5.84 -16.36
CA TYR A 135 4.66 -5.42 -16.62
C TYR A 135 5.55 -6.64 -16.85
N LYS A 136 6.21 -6.68 -18.01
CA LYS A 136 7.13 -7.76 -18.34
C LYS A 136 8.54 -7.28 -18.09
N GLN A 137 9.26 -8.05 -17.29
CA GLN A 137 10.65 -7.72 -17.00
C GLN A 137 11.52 -8.10 -18.20
N LEU A 138 12.45 -7.24 -18.52
CA LEU A 138 13.46 -7.53 -19.52
C LEU A 138 14.48 -8.47 -18.92
N LYS A 139 14.87 -9.46 -19.67
CA LYS A 139 15.86 -10.42 -19.22
C LYS A 139 17.24 -10.06 -19.73
#